data_c260d033c003acddd008d023dae622bf
#
_entry.id   c260d033c003acddd008d023dae622bf
#
_cell.length_a   1.000
_cell.length_b   1.000
_cell.length_c   1.000
_cell.angle_alpha   90.00
_cell.angle_beta   90.00
_cell.angle_gamma   90.00
#
_symmetry.space_group_name_H-M   'P 1'
#
loop_
_entity.id
_entity.type
_entity.pdbx_description
1 polymer ?
#
loop_
_entity_poly.entity_id
_entity_poly.type
_entity_poly.pdbx_seq_one_letter_code
_entity_poly.pdbx_strand_id
1 'polypeptide(L)'
;MTEPAQAIRLDIPRPAPEVVKGFQGLATTAISDVVDLGSVMRYAIHPLWPDIPRIAGPAFTVRTAHHDNLMLHAAIYRAEPGDVIVVEAGDDSMAVAGGNVCAIAQKRGVAGFIVDGVIRDIGESRANGFPLFARGRSPIPAAKEGPGEINHPIRCGGVVVHPGDIVVADDEGIVVVPLAKAPEVLKKAQAKAEADGKLSLEAWEKSHRAKVDATLKAKGYLG
;
A
#
# COMPACT_ATOMS: atom_id res chain seq x y z
N MET A 1 -12.95 -3.67 -35.69
CA MET A 1 -11.81 -4.29 -34.99
C MET A 1 -11.38 -3.28 -33.95
N THR A 2 -11.64 -3.52 -32.67
CA THR A 2 -11.12 -2.70 -31.57
C THR A 2 -9.62 -2.91 -31.54
N GLU A 3 -8.84 -1.82 -31.53
CA GLU A 3 -7.39 -1.90 -31.30
C GLU A 3 -7.13 -2.72 -30.01
N PRO A 4 -6.12 -3.59 -30.00
CA PRO A 4 -5.76 -4.30 -28.78
C PRO A 4 -5.44 -3.27 -27.70
N ALA A 5 -6.09 -3.39 -26.54
CA ALA A 5 -5.85 -2.49 -25.42
C ALA A 5 -4.35 -2.53 -25.08
N GLN A 6 -3.73 -1.33 -25.03
CA GLN A 6 -2.30 -1.21 -24.74
C GLN A 6 -1.99 -1.78 -23.35
N ALA A 7 -1.23 -2.85 -23.26
CA ALA A 7 -0.92 -3.55 -22.01
C ALA A 7 -0.08 -2.68 -21.04
N ILE A 8 0.71 -1.74 -21.56
CA ILE A 8 1.53 -0.82 -20.76
C ILE A 8 1.05 0.61 -21.01
N ARG A 9 0.55 1.25 -19.95
CA ARG A 9 0.14 2.66 -19.97
C ARG A 9 1.14 3.47 -19.16
N LEU A 10 1.65 4.57 -19.73
CA LEU A 10 2.61 5.44 -19.04
C LEU A 10 2.00 6.77 -18.64
N ASP A 11 0.99 7.22 -19.38
CA ASP A 11 0.23 8.42 -19.05
C ASP A 11 -0.91 8.03 -18.07
N ILE A 12 -0.72 8.38 -16.80
CA ILE A 12 -1.67 8.09 -15.72
C ILE A 12 -2.00 9.37 -14.94
N PRO A 13 -3.21 9.46 -14.38
CA PRO A 13 -3.53 10.53 -13.45
C PRO A 13 -2.57 10.50 -12.25
N ARG A 14 -2.12 11.67 -11.82
CA ARG A 14 -1.23 11.79 -10.65
C ARG A 14 -1.78 12.76 -9.62
N PRO A 15 -1.65 12.46 -8.32
CA PRO A 15 -1.99 13.41 -7.27
C PRO A 15 -1.04 14.59 -7.28
N ALA A 16 -1.52 15.74 -6.79
CA ALA A 16 -0.66 16.89 -6.57
C ALA A 16 0.44 16.57 -5.53
N PRO A 17 1.69 17.01 -5.74
CA PRO A 17 2.81 16.67 -4.86
C PRO A 17 2.59 17.02 -3.39
N GLU A 18 1.89 18.12 -3.10
CA GLU A 18 1.54 18.55 -1.74
C GLU A 18 0.56 17.57 -1.06
N VAL A 19 -0.32 16.93 -1.81
CA VAL A 19 -1.24 15.90 -1.28
C VAL A 19 -0.44 14.67 -0.88
N VAL A 20 0.46 14.19 -1.74
CA VAL A 20 1.36 13.05 -1.44
C VAL A 20 2.18 13.34 -0.18
N LYS A 21 2.82 14.52 -0.13
CA LYS A 21 3.62 14.97 1.02
C LYS A 21 2.81 15.00 2.31
N GLY A 22 1.54 15.41 2.24
CA GLY A 22 0.63 15.41 3.38
C GLY A 22 0.41 14.01 3.96
N PHE A 23 0.28 12.99 3.11
CA PHE A 23 0.11 11.60 3.56
C PHE A 23 1.39 10.98 4.14
N GLN A 24 2.59 11.42 3.73
CA GLN A 24 3.86 10.90 4.27
C GLN A 24 3.99 11.08 5.79
N GLY A 25 3.36 12.09 6.35
CA GLY A 25 3.36 12.37 7.79
C GLY A 25 2.30 11.63 8.60
N LEU A 26 1.39 10.87 7.97
CA LEU A 26 0.25 10.25 8.62
C LEU A 26 0.44 8.74 8.83
N ALA A 27 0.06 8.24 10.01
CA ALA A 27 -0.04 6.81 10.26
C ALA A 27 -1.22 6.20 9.49
N THR A 28 -1.09 4.94 9.07
CA THR A 28 -2.18 4.22 8.40
C THR A 28 -3.43 4.13 9.28
N THR A 29 -3.28 4.04 10.60
CA THR A 29 -4.38 4.04 11.58
C THR A 29 -5.21 5.32 11.51
N ALA A 30 -4.57 6.49 11.46
CA ALA A 30 -5.29 7.77 11.36
C ALA A 30 -6.04 7.93 10.02
N ILE A 31 -5.53 7.30 8.95
CA ILE A 31 -6.19 7.31 7.65
C ILE A 31 -7.34 6.30 7.64
N SER A 32 -7.15 5.10 8.20
CA SER A 32 -8.17 4.05 8.26
C SER A 32 -9.42 4.48 9.03
N ASP A 33 -9.28 5.36 10.02
CA ASP A 33 -10.40 5.90 10.80
C ASP A 33 -11.35 6.81 9.98
N VAL A 34 -10.93 7.26 8.80
CA VAL A 34 -11.67 8.23 7.97
C VAL A 34 -11.98 7.73 6.56
N VAL A 35 -11.64 6.49 6.25
CA VAL A 35 -11.96 5.83 4.98
C VAL A 35 -12.84 4.60 5.19
N ASP A 36 -13.42 4.08 4.11
CA ASP A 36 -14.20 2.86 4.16
C ASP A 36 -13.31 1.61 4.31
N LEU A 37 -13.83 0.55 4.92
CA LEU A 37 -13.12 -0.73 5.10
C LEU A 37 -12.57 -1.29 3.78
N GLY A 38 -13.25 -1.04 2.65
CA GLY A 38 -12.79 -1.43 1.31
C GLY A 38 -11.51 -0.73 0.83
N SER A 39 -11.01 0.26 1.57
CA SER A 39 -9.75 0.97 1.32
C SER A 39 -8.55 0.36 2.05
N VAL A 40 -8.75 -0.60 2.95
CA VAL A 40 -7.69 -1.23 3.74
C VAL A 40 -7.39 -2.62 3.20
N MET A 41 -6.14 -2.88 2.85
CA MET A 41 -5.71 -4.20 2.37
C MET A 41 -5.80 -5.23 3.50
N ARG A 42 -6.11 -6.48 3.13
CA ARG A 42 -6.17 -7.58 4.09
C ARG A 42 -4.78 -7.85 4.69
N TYR A 43 -4.75 -8.26 5.96
CA TYR A 43 -3.54 -8.57 6.73
C TYR A 43 -2.62 -9.62 6.10
N ALA A 44 -3.11 -10.37 5.12
CA ALA A 44 -2.28 -11.31 4.35
C ALA A 44 -1.12 -10.63 3.63
N ILE A 45 -1.25 -9.34 3.30
CA ILE A 45 -0.13 -8.51 2.83
C ILE A 45 0.34 -7.68 4.02
N HIS A 46 1.57 -7.90 4.46
CA HIS A 46 2.12 -7.32 5.68
C HIS A 46 3.57 -6.87 5.48
N PRO A 47 4.12 -6.03 6.35
CA PRO A 47 5.53 -5.67 6.34
C PRO A 47 6.40 -6.92 6.50
N LEU A 48 7.47 -7.06 5.69
CA LEU A 48 8.29 -8.27 5.72
C LEU A 48 9.36 -8.28 6.84
N TRP A 49 9.47 -7.19 7.60
CA TRP A 49 10.25 -7.08 8.84
C TRP A 49 9.68 -5.98 9.74
N PRO A 50 9.93 -6.01 11.05
CA PRO A 50 9.51 -4.96 11.97
C PRO A 50 10.27 -3.65 11.73
N ASP A 51 9.68 -2.53 12.19
CA ASP A 51 10.22 -1.18 12.02
C ASP A 51 10.50 -0.82 10.55
N ILE A 52 9.62 -1.27 9.65
CA ILE A 52 9.72 -0.98 8.23
C ILE A 52 9.49 0.52 7.98
N PRO A 53 10.30 1.18 7.13
CA PRO A 53 10.05 2.59 6.81
C PRO A 53 8.64 2.80 6.25
N ARG A 54 7.90 3.77 6.83
CA ARG A 54 6.61 4.18 6.28
C ARG A 54 6.78 4.75 4.89
N ILE A 55 5.86 4.40 4.00
CA ILE A 55 5.80 4.93 2.64
C ILE A 55 4.44 5.56 2.38
N ALA A 56 4.44 6.59 1.54
CA ALA A 56 3.25 7.15 0.92
C ALA A 56 3.59 7.65 -0.47
N GLY A 57 2.81 7.25 -1.48
CA GLY A 57 3.04 7.64 -2.85
C GLY A 57 1.91 7.23 -3.80
N PRO A 58 1.96 7.72 -5.04
CA PRO A 58 1.06 7.29 -6.09
C PRO A 58 1.24 5.80 -6.41
N ALA A 59 0.13 5.10 -6.62
CA ALA A 59 0.14 3.71 -7.06
C ALA A 59 0.62 3.60 -8.51
N PHE A 60 1.71 2.90 -8.74
CA PHE A 60 2.13 2.41 -10.04
C PHE A 60 1.76 0.93 -10.10
N THR A 61 0.64 0.62 -10.76
CA THR A 61 0.03 -0.70 -10.69
C THR A 61 0.62 -1.67 -11.71
N VAL A 62 0.79 -2.91 -11.29
CA VAL A 62 1.36 -4.00 -12.10
C VAL A 62 0.55 -5.26 -11.92
N ARG A 63 0.18 -5.91 -13.02
CA ARG A 63 -0.32 -7.29 -13.02
C ARG A 63 0.67 -8.19 -13.73
N THR A 64 1.09 -9.28 -13.09
CA THR A 64 1.91 -10.32 -13.70
C THR A 64 1.07 -11.55 -14.02
N ALA A 65 1.53 -12.38 -14.97
CA ALA A 65 1.01 -13.74 -15.09
C ALA A 65 1.44 -14.60 -13.89
N HIS A 66 0.78 -15.73 -13.71
CA HIS A 66 1.22 -16.73 -12.74
C HIS A 66 2.67 -17.15 -13.03
N HIS A 67 3.47 -17.29 -11.98
CA HIS A 67 4.89 -17.72 -12.05
C HIS A 67 5.78 -16.81 -12.89
N ASP A 68 5.36 -15.55 -13.12
CA ASP A 68 6.08 -14.58 -13.95
C ASP A 68 6.31 -13.25 -13.25
N ASN A 69 7.39 -12.55 -13.64
CA ASN A 69 7.73 -11.24 -13.08
C ASN A 69 8.15 -10.20 -14.13
N LEU A 70 7.94 -10.49 -15.42
CA LEU A 70 8.36 -9.60 -16.50
C LEU A 70 7.82 -8.18 -16.32
N MET A 71 6.52 -8.04 -16.02
CA MET A 71 5.89 -6.71 -15.89
C MET A 71 6.40 -5.94 -14.68
N LEU A 72 6.71 -6.59 -13.56
CA LEU A 72 7.35 -5.92 -12.43
C LEU A 72 8.77 -5.45 -12.78
N HIS A 73 9.56 -6.29 -13.47
CA HIS A 73 10.90 -5.89 -13.93
C HIS A 73 10.82 -4.78 -14.98
N ALA A 74 9.77 -4.72 -15.79
CA ALA A 74 9.54 -3.61 -16.70
C ALA A 74 9.11 -2.32 -15.95
N ALA A 75 8.34 -2.47 -14.88
CA ALA A 75 7.80 -1.35 -14.08
C ALA A 75 8.89 -0.56 -13.37
N ILE A 76 9.93 -1.20 -12.80
CA ILE A 76 11.00 -0.49 -12.09
C ILE A 76 11.78 0.50 -12.95
N TYR A 77 11.74 0.35 -14.27
CA TYR A 77 12.36 1.28 -15.22
C TYR A 77 11.42 2.37 -15.73
N ARG A 78 10.12 2.31 -15.38
CA ARG A 78 9.06 3.18 -15.89
C ARG A 78 8.37 3.99 -14.81
N ALA A 79 8.40 3.51 -13.57
CA ALA A 79 7.90 4.24 -12.42
C ALA A 79 8.71 5.53 -12.20
N GLU A 80 8.04 6.56 -11.70
CA GLU A 80 8.65 7.83 -11.34
C GLU A 80 9.13 7.80 -9.87
N PRO A 81 10.09 8.67 -9.50
CA PRO A 81 10.49 8.82 -8.11
C PRO A 81 9.28 9.14 -7.21
N GLY A 82 9.16 8.42 -6.09
CA GLY A 82 8.07 8.53 -5.14
C GLY A 82 6.88 7.59 -5.42
N ASP A 83 6.84 6.91 -6.56
CA ASP A 83 5.80 5.91 -6.83
C ASP A 83 5.92 4.70 -5.88
N VAL A 84 4.78 4.16 -5.48
CA VAL A 84 4.66 2.86 -4.83
C VAL A 84 4.25 1.84 -5.89
N ILE A 85 5.10 0.85 -6.16
CA ILE A 85 4.75 -0.22 -7.11
C ILE A 85 3.86 -1.22 -6.40
N VAL A 86 2.60 -1.34 -6.87
CA VAL A 86 1.59 -2.25 -6.35
C VAL A 86 1.38 -3.38 -7.33
N VAL A 87 1.55 -4.63 -6.87
CA VAL A 87 1.61 -5.80 -7.75
C VAL A 87 0.51 -6.80 -7.42
N GLU A 88 -0.32 -7.12 -8.42
CA GLU A 88 -1.19 -8.30 -8.45
C GLU A 88 -0.39 -9.44 -9.09
N ALA A 89 0.24 -10.28 -8.24
CA ALA A 89 1.13 -11.34 -8.71
C ALA A 89 0.39 -12.63 -9.10
N GLY A 90 -0.84 -12.81 -8.65
CA GLY A 90 -1.70 -13.95 -8.98
C GLY A 90 -1.25 -15.29 -8.41
N ASP A 91 -0.13 -15.34 -7.66
CA ASP A 91 0.53 -16.55 -7.16
C ASP A 91 1.38 -16.22 -5.92
N ASP A 92 1.56 -17.20 -5.04
CA ASP A 92 2.37 -17.11 -3.83
C ASP A 92 3.49 -18.18 -3.74
N SER A 93 3.75 -18.89 -4.84
CA SER A 93 4.78 -19.94 -4.90
C SER A 93 6.14 -19.41 -5.37
N MET A 94 6.16 -18.48 -6.33
CA MET A 94 7.37 -17.95 -6.96
C MET A 94 7.56 -16.47 -6.68
N ALA A 95 8.78 -16.09 -6.28
CA ALA A 95 9.13 -14.72 -5.96
C ALA A 95 9.18 -13.82 -7.21
N VAL A 96 8.38 -12.74 -7.20
CA VAL A 96 8.31 -11.79 -8.32
C VAL A 96 9.42 -10.74 -8.28
N ALA A 97 10.06 -10.54 -7.14
CA ALA A 97 11.22 -9.63 -6.97
C ALA A 97 12.26 -10.23 -6.02
N GLY A 98 13.48 -9.71 -6.10
CA GLY A 98 14.59 -10.05 -5.22
C GLY A 98 15.53 -8.85 -5.06
N GLY A 99 16.67 -9.05 -4.36
CA GLY A 99 17.57 -8.00 -3.91
C GLY A 99 17.98 -6.99 -4.98
N ASN A 100 18.47 -7.45 -6.14
CA ASN A 100 18.89 -6.56 -7.23
C ASN A 100 17.73 -5.74 -7.80
N VAL A 101 16.54 -6.31 -7.92
CA VAL A 101 15.35 -5.60 -8.44
C VAL A 101 14.94 -4.50 -7.47
N CYS A 102 14.92 -4.81 -6.18
CA CYS A 102 14.63 -3.85 -5.12
C CYS A 102 15.68 -2.72 -5.07
N ALA A 103 16.95 -3.05 -5.14
CA ALA A 103 18.04 -2.07 -5.14
C ALA A 103 17.99 -1.11 -6.34
N ILE A 104 17.67 -1.63 -7.54
CA ILE A 104 17.48 -0.79 -8.73
C ILE A 104 16.26 0.11 -8.58
N ALA A 105 15.14 -0.42 -8.09
CA ALA A 105 13.94 0.37 -7.83
C ALA A 105 14.22 1.51 -6.84
N GLN A 106 14.91 1.22 -5.73
CA GLN A 106 15.33 2.20 -4.74
C GLN A 106 16.24 3.28 -5.34
N LYS A 107 17.25 2.89 -6.11
CA LYS A 107 18.15 3.82 -6.80
C LYS A 107 17.41 4.75 -7.75
N ARG A 108 16.30 4.30 -8.31
CA ARG A 108 15.44 5.09 -9.20
C ARG A 108 14.40 5.92 -8.45
N GLY A 109 14.39 5.86 -7.11
CA GLY A 109 13.51 6.66 -6.27
C GLY A 109 12.12 6.07 -6.04
N VAL A 110 11.87 4.81 -6.42
CA VAL A 110 10.63 4.10 -6.05
C VAL A 110 10.53 4.03 -4.54
N ALA A 111 9.36 4.37 -3.97
CA ALA A 111 9.17 4.47 -2.53
C ALA A 111 9.13 3.10 -1.84
N GLY A 112 8.65 2.06 -2.52
CA GLY A 112 8.57 0.70 -2.01
C GLY A 112 7.68 -0.18 -2.87
N PHE A 113 7.60 -1.48 -2.50
CA PHE A 113 6.74 -2.45 -3.17
C PHE A 113 5.64 -2.95 -2.24
N ILE A 114 4.44 -3.12 -2.80
CA ILE A 114 3.32 -3.83 -2.20
C ILE A 114 2.95 -4.96 -3.15
N VAL A 115 3.10 -6.21 -2.70
CA VAL A 115 2.98 -7.39 -3.57
C VAL A 115 1.93 -8.35 -3.02
N ASP A 116 0.87 -8.56 -3.78
CA ASP A 116 -0.10 -9.63 -3.52
C ASP A 116 0.48 -10.97 -4.01
N GLY A 117 1.54 -11.40 -3.37
CA GLY A 117 2.39 -12.54 -3.71
C GLY A 117 3.60 -12.62 -2.80
N VAL A 118 4.69 -13.25 -3.27
CA VAL A 118 5.91 -13.47 -2.48
C VAL A 118 7.16 -12.85 -3.12
N ILE A 119 8.15 -12.55 -2.27
CA ILE A 119 9.43 -11.90 -2.61
C ILE A 119 10.57 -12.76 -2.06
N ARG A 120 11.80 -12.56 -2.56
CA ARG A 120 13.03 -13.18 -2.04
C ARG A 120 14.08 -12.12 -1.67
N ASP A 121 15.21 -12.56 -1.12
CA ASP A 121 16.37 -11.72 -0.77
C ASP A 121 16.02 -10.60 0.24
N ILE A 122 15.14 -10.91 1.20
CA ILE A 122 14.60 -9.94 2.16
C ILE A 122 15.70 -9.32 3.03
N GLY A 123 16.74 -10.11 3.35
CA GLY A 123 17.87 -9.61 4.14
C GLY A 123 18.58 -8.43 3.49
N GLU A 124 18.78 -8.46 2.18
CA GLU A 124 19.40 -7.39 1.39
C GLU A 124 18.51 -6.15 1.35
N SER A 125 17.22 -6.35 1.06
CA SER A 125 16.26 -5.24 0.99
C SER A 125 16.10 -4.54 2.35
N ARG A 126 16.08 -5.31 3.45
CA ARG A 126 16.05 -4.78 4.81
C ARG A 126 17.33 -3.99 5.14
N ALA A 127 18.50 -4.53 4.79
CA ALA A 127 19.78 -3.84 5.02
C ALA A 127 19.86 -2.50 4.25
N ASN A 128 19.25 -2.44 3.07
CA ASN A 128 19.15 -1.23 2.25
C ASN A 128 18.00 -0.29 2.68
N GLY A 129 17.14 -0.73 3.61
CA GLY A 129 15.98 0.05 4.06
C GLY A 129 14.92 0.25 2.96
N PHE A 130 14.82 -0.65 1.96
CA PHE A 130 13.83 -0.55 0.89
C PHE A 130 12.51 -1.24 1.29
N PRO A 131 11.41 -0.51 1.52
CA PRO A 131 10.20 -1.04 2.09
C PRO A 131 9.52 -2.09 1.20
N LEU A 132 9.24 -3.27 1.79
CA LEU A 132 8.58 -4.40 1.14
C LEU A 132 7.41 -4.89 1.97
N PHE A 133 6.22 -4.89 1.37
CA PHE A 133 4.99 -5.46 1.91
C PHE A 133 4.53 -6.57 0.97
N ALA A 134 4.35 -7.77 1.49
CA ALA A 134 3.98 -8.92 0.68
C ALA A 134 3.23 -9.97 1.52
N ARG A 135 2.70 -11.01 0.88
CA ARG A 135 2.14 -12.19 1.59
C ARG A 135 3.22 -13.00 2.32
N GLY A 136 4.47 -12.92 1.85
CA GLY A 136 5.56 -13.68 2.41
C GLY A 136 6.79 -13.73 1.50
N ARG A 137 7.54 -14.82 1.65
CA ARG A 137 8.81 -15.03 0.96
C ARG A 137 8.94 -16.44 0.41
N SER A 138 9.54 -16.57 -0.77
CA SER A 138 9.91 -17.85 -1.40
C SER A 138 11.28 -17.69 -2.05
N PRO A 139 12.19 -18.68 -1.95
CA PRO A 139 13.48 -18.61 -2.63
C PRO A 139 13.37 -18.87 -4.15
N ILE A 140 12.25 -19.41 -4.62
CA ILE A 140 12.05 -19.80 -6.02
C ILE A 140 11.81 -18.55 -6.87
N PRO A 141 12.64 -18.24 -7.88
CA PRO A 141 12.41 -17.10 -8.77
C PRO A 141 11.30 -17.38 -9.77
N ALA A 142 10.49 -16.37 -10.07
CA ALA A 142 9.54 -16.41 -11.18
C ALA A 142 10.23 -16.25 -12.55
N ALA A 143 9.57 -16.66 -13.63
CA ALA A 143 10.01 -16.49 -15.02
C ALA A 143 9.86 -15.02 -15.51
N LYS A 144 10.27 -14.76 -16.76
CA LYS A 144 10.16 -13.46 -17.46
C LYS A 144 9.65 -13.65 -18.88
N GLU A 145 8.52 -14.32 -19.02
CA GLU A 145 8.00 -14.76 -20.33
C GLU A 145 6.51 -14.48 -20.49
N GLY A 146 5.83 -14.18 -19.36
CA GLY A 146 4.38 -14.10 -19.32
C GLY A 146 3.82 -12.75 -19.78
N PRO A 147 2.54 -12.75 -20.20
CA PRO A 147 1.79 -11.52 -20.38
C PRO A 147 1.52 -10.83 -19.04
N GLY A 148 1.11 -9.58 -19.11
CA GLY A 148 0.69 -8.82 -17.93
C GLY A 148 0.37 -7.38 -18.32
N GLU A 149 0.15 -6.54 -17.31
CA GLU A 149 -0.27 -5.16 -17.51
C GLU A 149 0.47 -4.22 -16.58
N ILE A 150 0.70 -3.00 -17.04
CA ILE A 150 1.21 -1.88 -16.24
C ILE A 150 0.21 -0.74 -16.32
N ASN A 151 -0.10 -0.14 -15.16
CA ASN A 151 -1.01 0.98 -14.99
C ASN A 151 -2.43 0.69 -15.51
N HIS A 152 -2.91 -0.51 -15.27
CA HIS A 152 -4.31 -0.88 -15.32
C HIS A 152 -4.85 -1.06 -13.88
N PRO A 153 -6.18 -0.95 -13.67
CA PRO A 153 -6.77 -1.30 -12.39
C PRO A 153 -6.45 -2.74 -12.02
N ILE A 154 -5.99 -2.97 -10.79
CA ILE A 154 -5.63 -4.28 -10.25
C ILE A 154 -6.39 -4.56 -8.96
N ARG A 155 -6.34 -5.82 -8.51
CA ARG A 155 -6.79 -6.20 -7.18
C ARG A 155 -5.59 -6.64 -6.34
N CYS A 156 -5.35 -5.95 -5.23
CA CYS A 156 -4.25 -6.24 -4.31
C CYS A 156 -4.76 -6.24 -2.88
N GLY A 157 -4.51 -7.30 -2.12
CA GLY A 157 -5.00 -7.44 -0.74
C GLY A 157 -6.53 -7.34 -0.59
N GLY A 158 -7.28 -7.65 -1.64
CA GLY A 158 -8.75 -7.52 -1.68
C GLY A 158 -9.25 -6.12 -2.05
N VAL A 159 -8.39 -5.12 -2.17
CA VAL A 159 -8.70 -3.75 -2.58
C VAL A 159 -8.50 -3.60 -4.08
N VAL A 160 -9.40 -2.88 -4.76
CA VAL A 160 -9.16 -2.43 -6.14
C VAL A 160 -8.31 -1.18 -6.09
N VAL A 161 -7.16 -1.23 -6.77
CA VAL A 161 -6.19 -0.13 -6.84
C VAL A 161 -6.15 0.40 -8.26
N HIS A 162 -6.39 1.69 -8.42
CA HIS A 162 -6.25 2.36 -9.71
C HIS A 162 -4.87 3.04 -9.79
N PRO A 163 -4.29 3.17 -11.00
CA PRO A 163 -3.09 3.97 -11.20
C PRO A 163 -3.29 5.39 -10.68
N GLY A 164 -2.33 5.89 -9.89
CA GLY A 164 -2.37 7.21 -9.27
C GLY A 164 -3.14 7.32 -7.95
N ASP A 165 -3.82 6.27 -7.47
CA ASP A 165 -4.37 6.25 -6.10
C ASP A 165 -3.23 6.45 -5.09
N ILE A 166 -3.51 7.11 -3.96
CA ILE A 166 -2.51 7.24 -2.91
C ILE A 166 -2.44 5.94 -2.11
N VAL A 167 -1.25 5.39 -2.01
CA VAL A 167 -0.98 4.23 -1.17
C VAL A 167 -0.13 4.67 0.02
N VAL A 168 -0.59 4.35 1.23
CA VAL A 168 0.15 4.57 2.48
C VAL A 168 0.33 3.22 3.17
N ALA A 169 1.56 2.92 3.58
CA ALA A 169 1.87 1.66 4.26
C ALA A 169 2.89 1.88 5.38
N ASP A 170 2.68 1.21 6.50
CA ASP A 170 3.57 1.16 7.66
C ASP A 170 3.44 -0.19 8.39
N ASP A 171 3.96 -0.30 9.61
CA ASP A 171 3.93 -1.55 10.40
C ASP A 171 2.50 -2.06 10.68
N GLU A 172 1.49 -1.18 10.69
CA GLU A 172 0.10 -1.56 10.97
C GLU A 172 -0.63 -2.10 9.73
N GLY A 173 -0.15 -1.77 8.52
CA GLY A 173 -0.77 -2.25 7.29
C GLY A 173 -0.74 -1.26 6.13
N ILE A 174 -1.72 -1.42 5.23
CA ILE A 174 -1.74 -0.71 3.94
C ILE A 174 -3.12 -0.12 3.69
N VAL A 175 -3.16 1.17 3.41
CA VAL A 175 -4.39 1.91 3.06
C VAL A 175 -4.25 2.47 1.64
N VAL A 176 -5.29 2.32 0.85
CA VAL A 176 -5.41 2.88 -0.50
C VAL A 176 -6.47 3.96 -0.50
N VAL A 177 -6.10 5.16 -0.87
CA VAL A 177 -7.01 6.31 -0.95
C VAL A 177 -7.24 6.64 -2.43
N PRO A 178 -8.48 6.52 -2.94
CA PRO A 178 -8.78 6.87 -4.32
C PRO A 178 -8.35 8.30 -4.64
N LEU A 179 -7.68 8.48 -5.77
CA LEU A 179 -7.13 9.79 -6.20
C LEU A 179 -8.16 10.92 -6.07
N ALA A 180 -9.38 10.68 -6.53
CA ALA A 180 -10.44 11.70 -6.49
C ALA A 180 -10.85 12.11 -5.05
N LYS A 181 -10.61 11.26 -4.06
CA LYS A 181 -10.94 11.51 -2.64
C LYS A 181 -9.75 11.98 -1.83
N ALA A 182 -8.54 11.93 -2.40
CA ALA A 182 -7.30 12.15 -1.66
C ALA A 182 -7.24 13.49 -0.91
N PRO A 183 -7.61 14.66 -1.47
CA PRO A 183 -7.59 15.92 -0.74
C PRO A 183 -8.54 15.96 0.46
N GLU A 184 -9.74 15.38 0.31
CA GLU A 184 -10.73 15.33 1.39
C GLU A 184 -10.29 14.39 2.53
N VAL A 185 -9.81 13.19 2.17
CA VAL A 185 -9.32 12.20 3.12
C VAL A 185 -8.11 12.75 3.87
N LEU A 186 -7.17 13.39 3.18
CA LEU A 186 -6.01 14.02 3.80
C LEU A 186 -6.43 15.02 4.89
N LYS A 187 -7.35 15.93 4.57
CA LYS A 187 -7.85 16.92 5.53
C LYS A 187 -8.47 16.25 6.76
N LYS A 188 -9.29 15.23 6.57
CA LYS A 188 -9.94 14.51 7.67
C LYS A 188 -8.92 13.75 8.53
N ALA A 189 -7.97 13.05 7.91
CA ALA A 189 -6.95 12.28 8.61
C ALA A 189 -5.99 13.18 9.40
N GLN A 190 -5.61 14.34 8.85
CA GLN A 190 -4.82 15.35 9.57
C GLN A 190 -5.55 15.88 10.80
N ALA A 191 -6.83 16.24 10.66
CA ALA A 191 -7.64 16.71 11.78
C ALA A 191 -7.80 15.64 12.87
N LYS A 192 -7.97 14.37 12.47
CA LYS A 192 -8.04 13.24 13.39
C LYS A 192 -6.72 13.04 14.14
N ALA A 193 -5.61 12.99 13.42
CA ALA A 193 -4.27 12.83 14.03
C ALA A 193 -3.93 13.96 14.99
N GLU A 194 -4.30 15.20 14.65
CA GLU A 194 -4.10 16.37 15.53
C GLU A 194 -4.97 16.28 16.80
N ALA A 195 -6.22 15.86 16.66
CA ALA A 195 -7.12 15.70 17.79
C ALA A 195 -6.62 14.60 18.75
N ASP A 196 -6.21 13.46 18.20
CA ASP A 196 -5.68 12.35 19.01
C ASP A 196 -4.36 12.71 19.70
N GLY A 197 -3.48 13.43 19.03
CA GLY A 197 -2.20 13.88 19.60
C GLY A 197 -2.34 14.90 20.75
N LYS A 198 -3.47 15.58 20.86
CA LYS A 198 -3.77 16.54 21.95
C LYS A 198 -4.46 15.89 23.14
N LEU A 199 -4.96 14.66 23.01
CA LEU A 199 -5.74 14.00 24.06
C LEU A 199 -4.81 13.30 25.04
N SER A 200 -4.88 13.67 26.32
CA SER A 200 -4.19 12.89 27.37
C SER A 200 -4.84 11.53 27.56
N LEU A 201 -4.06 10.52 27.99
CA LEU A 201 -4.57 9.18 28.27
C LEU A 201 -5.72 9.21 29.28
N GLU A 202 -5.63 10.05 30.31
CA GLU A 202 -6.66 10.21 31.34
C GLU A 202 -7.97 10.80 30.76
N ALA A 203 -7.86 11.82 29.90
CA ALA A 203 -9.02 12.39 29.24
C ALA A 203 -9.68 11.40 28.28
N TRP A 204 -8.85 10.64 27.56
CA TRP A 204 -9.31 9.55 26.70
C TRP A 204 -10.02 8.45 27.49
N GLU A 205 -9.42 7.96 28.59
CA GLU A 205 -9.98 6.93 29.45
C GLU A 205 -11.36 7.34 29.96
N LYS A 206 -11.49 8.55 30.50
CA LYS A 206 -12.76 9.08 31.03
C LYS A 206 -13.86 9.10 29.96
N SER A 207 -13.54 9.62 28.78
CA SER A 207 -14.46 9.70 27.66
C SER A 207 -14.84 8.31 27.12
N HIS A 208 -13.84 7.43 26.94
CA HIS A 208 -14.00 6.08 26.44
C HIS A 208 -14.88 5.24 27.39
N ARG A 209 -14.58 5.26 28.69
CA ARG A 209 -15.34 4.55 29.71
C ARG A 209 -16.80 4.97 29.72
N ALA A 210 -17.07 6.27 29.71
CA ALA A 210 -18.44 6.79 29.68
C ALA A 210 -19.20 6.30 28.44
N LYS A 211 -18.56 6.30 27.26
CA LYS A 211 -19.13 5.79 26.01
C LYS A 211 -19.40 4.29 26.05
N VAL A 212 -18.48 3.50 26.60
CA VAL A 212 -18.62 2.05 26.75
C VAL A 212 -19.78 1.73 27.69
N ASP A 213 -19.84 2.37 28.88
CA ASP A 213 -20.89 2.12 29.88
C ASP A 213 -22.28 2.50 29.32
N ALA A 214 -22.39 3.63 28.62
CA ALA A 214 -23.61 4.03 27.96
C ALA A 214 -24.06 3.01 26.90
N THR A 215 -23.11 2.47 26.12
CA THR A 215 -23.41 1.47 25.09
C THR A 215 -23.86 0.16 25.71
N LEU A 216 -23.18 -0.30 26.79
CA LEU A 216 -23.54 -1.53 27.51
C LEU A 216 -24.96 -1.42 28.09
N LYS A 217 -25.28 -0.26 28.72
CA LYS A 217 -26.61 0.01 29.24
C LYS A 217 -27.68 0.02 28.14
N ALA A 218 -27.41 0.69 27.02
CA ALA A 218 -28.34 0.73 25.89
C ALA A 218 -28.62 -0.65 25.28
N LYS A 219 -27.64 -1.58 25.36
CA LYS A 219 -27.78 -2.95 24.88
C LYS A 219 -28.30 -3.94 25.95
N GLY A 220 -28.59 -3.48 27.17
CA GLY A 220 -29.11 -4.32 28.25
C GLY A 220 -28.06 -5.25 28.89
N TYR A 221 -26.77 -4.99 28.72
CA TYR A 221 -25.70 -5.75 29.37
C TYR A 221 -25.37 -5.24 30.81
N LEU A 222 -25.77 -4.02 31.11
CA LEU A 222 -25.73 -3.44 32.47
C LEU A 222 -27.14 -3.03 32.85
N GLY A 223 -27.57 -3.42 34.07
CA GLY A 223 -28.82 -3.00 34.68
C GLY A 223 -28.82 -1.53 35.12
#